data_827c447ed419a12df929ec10554806ea
#
_entry.id   827c447ed419a12df929ec10554806ea
#
_cell.length_a   1.000
_cell.length_b   1.000
_cell.length_c   1.000
_cell.angle_alpha   90.00
_cell.angle_beta   90.00
_cell.angle_gamma   90.00
#
_symmetry.space_group_name_H-M   'P 1'
#
loop_
_entity.id
_entity.type
_entity.pdbx_description
1 polymer ?
#
loop_
_entity_poly.entity_id
_entity_poly.type
_entity_poly.pdbx_seq_one_letter_code
_entity_poly.pdbx_strand_id
1 'polypeptide(L)'
;MKRTGLTVRAAGALSLLAAVAFGSPALAVEGDAQAAASKKSMCIGCHGIPGYKASFPEVYSVPYIAGQNAKYLEAALLAYKKGDRKHPTMRGIAETLTEQDIADLAAYYAQVK
;
A
#
# COMPACT_ATOMS: atom_id res chain seq x y z
N MET A 1 17.76 4.51 81.15
CA MET A 1 16.60 4.60 80.23
C MET A 1 17.12 4.90 78.86
N LYS A 2 17.24 3.94 78.01
CA LYS A 2 17.67 4.13 76.57
C LYS A 2 16.45 3.97 75.65
N ARG A 3 16.09 5.04 74.96
CA ARG A 3 15.02 5.01 73.94
C ARG A 3 15.65 4.73 72.57
N THR A 4 15.43 3.55 72.07
CA THR A 4 15.79 3.15 70.70
C THR A 4 14.75 3.69 69.74
N GLY A 5 15.16 4.66 68.91
CA GLY A 5 14.33 5.19 67.81
C GLY A 5 14.31 4.22 66.65
N LEU A 6 13.13 3.76 66.29
CA LEU A 6 12.87 2.91 65.14
C LEU A 6 12.65 3.81 63.90
N THR A 7 13.64 3.86 63.02
CA THR A 7 13.50 4.57 61.74
C THR A 7 12.84 3.65 60.69
N VAL A 8 11.60 3.98 60.34
CA VAL A 8 10.87 3.32 59.26
C VAL A 8 11.37 3.90 57.92
N ARG A 9 12.06 3.10 57.14
CA ARG A 9 12.42 3.42 55.76
C ARG A 9 11.26 3.08 54.87
N ALA A 10 10.56 4.09 54.34
CA ALA A 10 9.58 3.94 53.31
C ALA A 10 10.28 3.66 51.98
N ALA A 11 10.16 2.46 51.46
CA ALA A 11 10.59 2.07 50.14
C ALA A 11 9.49 2.51 49.16
N GLY A 12 9.72 3.58 48.41
CA GLY A 12 8.84 4.03 47.32
C GLY A 12 8.99 3.10 46.13
N ALA A 13 7.98 2.28 45.85
CA ALA A 13 7.88 1.50 44.63
C ALA A 13 7.45 2.41 43.49
N LEU A 14 8.40 2.73 42.60
CA LEU A 14 8.13 3.47 41.35
C LEU A 14 7.56 2.47 40.36
N SER A 15 6.22 2.44 40.21
CA SER A 15 5.54 1.67 39.22
C SER A 15 5.68 2.36 37.83
N LEU A 16 6.58 1.85 36.97
CA LEU A 16 6.60 2.21 35.56
C LEU A 16 5.36 1.62 34.87
N LEU A 17 4.36 2.43 34.59
CA LEU A 17 3.31 2.07 33.63
C LEU A 17 3.93 2.12 32.22
N ALA A 18 4.25 0.96 31.66
CA ALA A 18 4.55 0.80 30.26
C ALA A 18 3.24 0.96 29.46
N ALA A 19 3.03 2.12 28.83
CA ALA A 19 1.96 2.35 27.88
C ALA A 19 2.26 1.53 26.62
N VAL A 20 1.64 0.36 26.49
CA VAL A 20 1.65 -0.42 25.24
C VAL A 20 0.73 0.31 24.27
N ALA A 21 1.31 1.07 23.36
CA ALA A 21 0.56 1.66 22.23
C ALA A 21 0.12 0.51 21.31
N PHE A 22 -1.15 0.10 21.45
CA PHE A 22 -1.80 -0.76 20.45
C PHE A 22 -1.96 0.06 19.17
N GLY A 23 -0.98 -0.03 18.28
CA GLY A 23 -1.14 0.43 16.91
C GLY A 23 -2.30 -0.35 16.28
N SER A 24 -3.40 0.34 15.95
CA SER A 24 -4.50 -0.26 15.20
C SER A 24 -3.93 -0.83 13.90
N PRO A 25 -4.15 -2.10 13.54
CA PRO A 25 -3.76 -2.59 12.23
C PRO A 25 -4.51 -1.77 11.20
N ALA A 26 -3.77 -1.12 10.30
CA ALA A 26 -4.36 -0.52 9.11
C ALA A 26 -5.04 -1.65 8.35
N LEU A 27 -6.37 -1.64 8.28
CA LEU A 27 -7.13 -2.60 7.49
C LEU A 27 -6.69 -2.43 6.04
N ALA A 28 -6.07 -3.46 5.47
CA ALA A 28 -5.76 -3.49 4.06
C ALA A 28 -7.09 -3.41 3.29
N VAL A 29 -7.16 -2.53 2.31
CA VAL A 29 -8.35 -2.41 1.46
C VAL A 29 -8.47 -3.69 0.64
N GLU A 30 -9.60 -4.38 0.74
CA GLU A 30 -9.86 -5.58 -0.07
C GLU A 30 -10.32 -5.15 -1.46
N GLY A 31 -9.71 -5.73 -2.51
CA GLY A 31 -10.01 -5.41 -3.89
C GLY A 31 -11.14 -6.27 -4.45
N ASP A 32 -12.09 -5.62 -5.14
CA ASP A 32 -13.16 -6.26 -5.90
C ASP A 32 -12.86 -6.21 -7.40
N ALA A 33 -12.56 -7.36 -7.99
CA ALA A 33 -12.27 -7.49 -9.41
C ALA A 33 -13.44 -7.06 -10.32
N GLN A 34 -14.69 -7.17 -9.86
CA GLN A 34 -15.87 -6.75 -10.63
C GLN A 34 -16.01 -5.23 -10.65
N ALA A 35 -15.69 -4.57 -9.56
CA ALA A 35 -15.70 -3.11 -9.48
C ALA A 35 -14.65 -2.46 -10.41
N ALA A 36 -13.59 -3.17 -10.73
CA ALA A 36 -12.58 -2.71 -11.71
C ALA A 36 -13.10 -2.59 -13.15
N ALA A 37 -14.25 -3.18 -13.48
CA ALA A 37 -14.76 -3.25 -14.84
C ALA A 37 -14.93 -1.86 -15.51
N SER A 38 -15.31 -0.85 -14.76
CA SER A 38 -15.47 0.53 -15.24
C SER A 38 -14.14 1.28 -15.40
N LYS A 39 -13.07 0.81 -14.76
CA LYS A 39 -11.77 1.52 -14.68
C LYS A 39 -10.68 0.86 -15.52
N LYS A 40 -10.81 -0.44 -15.83
CA LYS A 40 -9.80 -1.22 -16.56
C LYS A 40 -9.47 -0.68 -17.95
N SER A 41 -10.38 0.09 -18.58
CA SER A 41 -10.19 0.63 -19.91
C SER A 41 -8.98 1.57 -20.01
N MET A 42 -8.66 2.29 -18.95
CA MET A 42 -7.47 3.16 -18.90
C MET A 42 -6.15 2.38 -18.87
N CYS A 43 -6.20 1.11 -18.51
CA CYS A 43 -5.03 0.24 -18.41
C CYS A 43 -4.86 -0.65 -19.64
N ILE A 44 -5.95 -1.27 -20.11
CA ILE A 44 -5.92 -2.31 -21.14
C ILE A 44 -5.40 -1.79 -22.48
N GLY A 45 -5.61 -0.51 -22.79
CA GLY A 45 -5.14 0.12 -24.02
C GLY A 45 -3.62 0.09 -24.21
N CYS A 46 -2.87 0.00 -23.09
CA CYS A 46 -1.42 -0.15 -23.11
C CYS A 46 -0.98 -1.51 -22.59
N HIS A 47 -1.50 -1.92 -21.44
CA HIS A 47 -1.07 -3.12 -20.73
C HIS A 47 -1.75 -4.42 -21.20
N GLY A 48 -2.74 -4.35 -22.06
CA GLY A 48 -3.43 -5.49 -22.65
C GLY A 48 -2.86 -5.98 -23.98
N ILE A 49 -1.82 -5.32 -24.52
CA ILE A 49 -1.23 -5.63 -25.82
C ILE A 49 0.15 -6.27 -25.59
N PRO A 50 0.33 -7.57 -25.92
CA PRO A 50 1.63 -8.20 -25.80
C PRO A 50 2.70 -7.51 -26.64
N GLY A 51 3.87 -7.25 -26.06
CA GLY A 51 4.99 -6.62 -26.75
C GLY A 51 4.81 -5.15 -27.11
N TYR A 52 3.78 -4.48 -26.58
CA TYR A 52 3.53 -3.06 -26.86
C TYR A 52 4.65 -2.16 -26.36
N LYS A 53 5.04 -1.19 -27.18
CA LYS A 53 6.02 -0.15 -26.83
C LYS A 53 5.35 1.21 -26.98
N ALA A 54 5.37 1.98 -25.90
CA ALA A 54 5.01 3.40 -25.96
C ALA A 54 6.19 4.21 -26.49
N SER A 55 5.91 5.24 -27.29
CA SER A 55 6.95 6.09 -27.90
C SER A 55 7.08 7.46 -27.25
N PHE A 56 6.19 7.81 -26.33
CA PHE A 56 6.19 9.09 -25.63
C PHE A 56 6.01 8.89 -24.12
N PRO A 57 6.73 9.63 -23.26
CA PRO A 57 7.78 10.63 -23.56
C PRO A 57 9.10 10.02 -24.04
N GLU A 58 9.28 8.73 -23.87
CA GLU A 58 10.43 7.93 -24.32
C GLU A 58 9.96 6.57 -24.81
N VAL A 59 10.80 5.83 -25.50
CA VAL A 59 10.46 4.47 -25.93
C VAL A 59 10.55 3.52 -24.75
N TYR A 60 9.40 3.05 -24.26
CA TYR A 60 9.29 2.07 -23.19
C TYR A 60 8.58 0.82 -23.65
N SER A 61 9.08 -0.34 -23.21
CA SER A 61 8.30 -1.58 -23.28
C SER A 61 7.25 -1.55 -22.19
N VAL A 62 5.98 -1.55 -22.58
CA VAL A 62 4.85 -1.59 -21.67
C VAL A 62 4.70 -3.02 -21.13
N PRO A 63 4.74 -3.26 -19.81
CA PRO A 63 4.60 -4.59 -19.28
C PRO A 63 3.18 -5.13 -19.48
N TYR A 64 3.06 -6.38 -19.91
CA TYR A 64 1.81 -7.10 -19.88
C TYR A 64 1.52 -7.50 -18.42
N ILE A 65 0.39 -7.05 -17.87
CA ILE A 65 0.13 -7.18 -16.41
C ILE A 65 -0.92 -8.25 -16.07
N ALA A 66 -1.52 -8.90 -17.06
CA ALA A 66 -2.44 -9.99 -16.79
C ALA A 66 -1.72 -11.15 -16.06
N GLY A 67 -2.37 -11.71 -15.05
CA GLY A 67 -1.83 -12.76 -14.21
C GLY A 67 -0.75 -12.33 -13.22
N GLN A 68 -0.45 -11.03 -13.11
CA GLN A 68 0.52 -10.53 -12.14
C GLN A 68 -0.04 -10.59 -10.72
N ASN A 69 0.83 -10.71 -9.74
CA ASN A 69 0.44 -10.76 -8.33
C ASN A 69 -0.28 -9.48 -7.89
N ALA A 70 -1.46 -9.62 -7.26
CA ALA A 70 -2.28 -8.49 -6.84
C ALA A 70 -1.53 -7.54 -5.88
N LYS A 71 -0.82 -8.07 -4.89
CA LYS A 71 -0.06 -7.24 -3.93
C LYS A 71 1.08 -6.47 -4.59
N TYR A 72 1.69 -7.06 -5.61
CA TYR A 72 2.69 -6.36 -6.41
C TYR A 72 2.06 -5.22 -7.21
N LEU A 73 0.91 -5.45 -7.86
CA LEU A 73 0.20 -4.41 -8.63
C LEU A 73 -0.25 -3.26 -7.74
N GLU A 74 -0.81 -3.55 -6.56
CA GLU A 74 -1.13 -2.54 -5.55
C GLU A 74 0.07 -1.69 -5.17
N ALA A 75 1.16 -2.35 -4.77
CA ALA A 75 2.37 -1.67 -4.34
C ALA A 75 2.97 -0.81 -5.47
N ALA A 76 2.95 -1.30 -6.71
CA ALA A 76 3.46 -0.57 -7.86
C ALA A 76 2.62 0.68 -8.17
N LEU A 77 1.29 0.58 -8.17
CA LEU A 77 0.40 1.72 -8.39
C LEU A 77 0.49 2.75 -7.28
N LEU A 78 0.55 2.32 -6.02
CA LEU A 78 0.77 3.22 -4.87
C LEU A 78 2.12 3.93 -4.96
N ALA A 79 3.18 3.24 -5.39
CA ALA A 79 4.49 3.84 -5.57
C ALA A 79 4.49 4.90 -6.69
N TYR A 80 3.76 4.68 -7.78
CA TYR A 80 3.55 5.71 -8.81
C TYR A 80 2.75 6.90 -8.27
N LYS A 81 1.66 6.64 -7.54
CA LYS A 81 0.81 7.67 -6.95
C LYS A 81 1.57 8.56 -5.96
N LYS A 82 2.46 7.97 -5.16
CA LYS A 82 3.32 8.69 -4.20
C LYS A 82 4.52 9.38 -4.87
N GLY A 83 4.87 9.00 -6.10
CA GLY A 83 6.03 9.51 -6.80
C GLY A 83 7.34 8.76 -6.52
N ASP A 84 7.29 7.63 -5.81
CA ASP A 84 8.44 6.76 -5.55
C ASP A 84 8.92 6.06 -6.82
N ARG A 85 7.99 5.76 -7.75
CA ARG A 85 8.30 5.29 -9.11
C ARG A 85 8.15 6.44 -10.11
N LYS A 86 9.15 6.59 -10.97
CA LYS A 86 9.23 7.70 -11.91
C LYS A 86 8.90 7.22 -13.33
N HIS A 87 7.65 7.35 -13.73
CA HIS A 87 7.21 7.22 -15.12
C HIS A 87 6.04 8.20 -15.31
N PRO A 88 6.19 9.26 -16.11
CA PRO A 88 5.22 10.35 -16.18
C PRO A 88 3.79 9.88 -16.48
N THR A 89 3.61 9.01 -17.47
CA THR A 89 2.30 8.48 -17.84
C THR A 89 1.67 7.67 -16.70
N MET A 90 2.43 6.74 -16.10
CA MET A 90 1.91 5.92 -15.01
C MET A 90 1.63 6.72 -13.76
N ARG A 91 2.42 7.75 -13.48
CA ARG A 91 2.16 8.65 -12.38
C ARG A 91 0.86 9.41 -12.59
N GLY A 92 0.64 9.99 -13.78
CA GLY A 92 -0.60 10.70 -14.11
C GLY A 92 -1.83 9.81 -13.99
N ILE A 93 -1.75 8.54 -14.42
CA ILE A 93 -2.84 7.57 -14.24
C ILE A 93 -3.06 7.27 -12.75
N ALA A 94 -2.01 6.92 -12.01
CA ALA A 94 -2.12 6.51 -10.62
C ALA A 94 -2.62 7.63 -9.69
N GLU A 95 -2.29 8.88 -9.97
CA GLU A 95 -2.77 10.04 -9.20
C GLU A 95 -4.30 10.19 -9.24
N THR A 96 -4.95 9.73 -10.31
CA THR A 96 -6.42 9.78 -10.45
C THR A 96 -7.16 8.66 -9.71
N LEU A 97 -6.45 7.61 -9.28
CA LEU A 97 -7.04 6.44 -8.63
C LEU A 97 -7.16 6.64 -7.11
N THR A 98 -8.26 6.19 -6.54
CA THR A 98 -8.37 6.00 -5.08
C THR A 98 -7.62 4.74 -4.65
N GLU A 99 -7.42 4.54 -3.36
CA GLU A 99 -6.82 3.29 -2.85
C GLU A 99 -7.70 2.08 -3.14
N GLN A 100 -9.03 2.26 -3.09
CA GLN A 100 -9.98 1.21 -3.48
C GLN A 100 -9.86 0.87 -4.97
N ASP A 101 -9.75 1.87 -5.84
CA ASP A 101 -9.56 1.65 -7.27
C ASP A 101 -8.29 0.84 -7.56
N ILE A 102 -7.23 1.13 -6.84
CA ILE A 102 -5.95 0.42 -6.95
C ILE A 102 -6.11 -1.05 -6.53
N ALA A 103 -6.78 -1.29 -5.40
CA ALA A 103 -7.05 -2.64 -4.92
C ALA A 103 -7.93 -3.44 -5.91
N ASP A 104 -9.00 -2.82 -6.42
CA ASP A 104 -9.92 -3.43 -7.38
C ASP A 104 -9.22 -3.80 -8.69
N LEU A 105 -8.44 -2.87 -9.25
CA LEU A 105 -7.66 -3.11 -10.47
C LEU A 105 -6.61 -4.20 -10.27
N ALA A 106 -5.94 -4.22 -9.13
CA ALA A 106 -4.97 -5.26 -8.79
C ALA A 106 -5.63 -6.64 -8.68
N ALA A 107 -6.79 -6.73 -8.04
CA ALA A 107 -7.57 -7.97 -7.95
C ALA A 107 -8.05 -8.44 -9.34
N TYR A 108 -8.49 -7.54 -10.21
CA TYR A 108 -8.90 -7.84 -11.57
C TYR A 108 -7.75 -8.43 -12.40
N TYR A 109 -6.64 -7.71 -12.50
CA TYR A 109 -5.52 -8.13 -13.36
C TYR A 109 -4.82 -9.40 -12.86
N ALA A 110 -4.84 -9.67 -11.56
CA ALA A 110 -4.32 -10.92 -11.02
C ALA A 110 -5.09 -12.16 -11.50
N GLN A 111 -6.36 -12.02 -11.87
CA GLN A 111 -7.23 -13.13 -12.32
C GLN A 111 -7.25 -13.29 -13.85
N VAL A 112 -6.87 -12.26 -14.60
CA VAL A 112 -6.81 -12.32 -16.08
C VAL A 112 -5.66 -13.24 -16.51
N LYS A 113 -5.93 -14.12 -17.46
CA LYS A 113 -4.94 -15.04 -18.02
C LYS A 113 -4.51 -14.61 -19.42
#